data_b05681a0c1c8f4c71c0e6c9fb47dc9ce
#
_entry.id   b05681a0c1c8f4c71c0e6c9fb47dc9ce
#
_cell.length_a   1.000
_cell.length_b   1.000
_cell.length_c   1.000
_cell.angle_alpha   90.00
_cell.angle_beta   90.00
_cell.angle_gamma   90.00
#
_symmetry.space_group_name_H-M   'P 1'
#
loop_
_entity.id
_entity.type
_entity.pdbx_description
1 polymer ?
#
loop_
_entity_poly.entity_id
_entity_poly.type
_entity_poly.pdbx_seq_one_letter_code
_entity_poly.pdbx_strand_id
1 'polypeptide(L)'
;MDEILVRMDHEKAWEYEQKAKQILSQLKIRDFSQHVKHLSGGQLKRVALANTLITEPDLLILDEPTNHLDLDMTEWLEEYLRRNNLSLLMVTHDRYFLDRVCSEIVEIDNRQIYQYKGNYSYYLEKRQERIEAKTVEIERANNLYRTELEWMRRMPQARGHKARYREDAFYELEKVAKQRFNNDNVKLDVKASYIGSKIFEADHLYKSFGDLKILDDFSYIFSRYEKMGIVGNNGTGKSTFIKILMGLEQADS
;
A
#
# COMPACT_ATOMS: atom_id res chain seq x y z
N MET A 1 -9.56 13.24 48.49
CA MET A 1 -8.42 13.48 47.56
C MET A 1 -7.43 12.32 47.63
N ASP A 2 -7.15 11.78 48.79
CA ASP A 2 -6.17 10.70 48.98
C ASP A 2 -6.57 9.36 48.37
N GLU A 3 -7.85 8.98 48.38
CA GLU A 3 -8.34 7.75 47.75
C GLU A 3 -8.15 7.75 46.23
N ILE A 4 -8.30 8.92 45.57
CA ILE A 4 -8.10 9.07 44.13
C ILE A 4 -6.63 8.94 43.80
N LEU A 5 -5.74 9.54 44.59
CA LEU A 5 -4.30 9.44 44.39
C LEU A 5 -3.78 8.00 44.55
N VAL A 6 -4.25 7.30 45.62
CA VAL A 6 -3.92 5.88 45.84
C VAL A 6 -4.40 5.00 44.68
N ARG A 7 -5.58 5.28 44.15
CA ARG A 7 -6.13 4.56 43.00
C ARG A 7 -5.35 4.84 41.71
N MET A 8 -4.94 6.11 41.49
CA MET A 8 -4.08 6.49 40.34
C MET A 8 -2.70 5.83 40.40
N ASP A 9 -2.12 5.72 41.63
CA ASP A 9 -0.84 5.01 41.82
C ASP A 9 -1.00 3.50 41.58
N HIS A 10 -2.07 2.90 42.08
CA HIS A 10 -2.33 1.47 41.88
C HIS A 10 -2.59 1.10 40.42
N GLU A 11 -3.30 1.96 39.68
CA GLU A 11 -3.61 1.78 38.25
C GLU A 11 -2.49 2.33 37.34
N LYS A 12 -1.37 2.79 37.90
CA LYS A 12 -0.24 3.41 37.15
C LYS A 12 -0.66 4.53 36.19
N ALA A 13 -1.65 5.32 36.58
CA ALA A 13 -2.25 6.35 35.73
C ALA A 13 -1.25 7.43 35.30
N TRP A 14 -0.23 7.71 36.09
CA TRP A 14 0.84 8.64 35.77
C TRP A 14 1.72 8.14 34.61
N GLU A 15 2.05 6.84 34.60
CA GLU A 15 2.80 6.21 33.53
C GLU A 15 2.00 6.24 32.21
N TYR A 16 0.67 6.05 32.32
CA TYR A 16 -0.24 6.08 31.18
C TYR A 16 -0.29 7.45 30.50
N GLU A 17 -0.40 8.54 31.28
CA GLU A 17 -0.39 9.91 30.73
C GLU A 17 0.95 10.22 30.04
N GLN A 18 2.06 9.85 30.66
CA GLN A 18 3.39 10.05 30.09
C GLN A 18 3.55 9.28 28.80
N LYS A 19 3.12 8.03 28.76
CA LYS A 19 3.16 7.19 27.56
C LYS A 19 2.29 7.77 26.45
N ALA A 20 1.08 8.23 26.76
CA ALA A 20 0.18 8.87 25.82
C ALA A 20 0.84 10.11 25.18
N LYS A 21 1.43 10.99 25.99
CA LYS A 21 2.15 12.17 25.53
C LYS A 21 3.35 11.80 24.66
N GLN A 22 4.08 10.75 25.01
CA GLN A 22 5.21 10.27 24.22
C GLN A 22 4.77 9.79 22.85
N ILE A 23 3.76 8.93 22.75
CA ILE A 23 3.24 8.40 21.47
C ILE A 23 2.69 9.54 20.60
N LEU A 24 1.91 10.46 21.17
CA LEU A 24 1.38 11.62 20.46
C LEU A 24 2.51 12.53 19.92
N SER A 25 3.55 12.74 20.73
CA SER A 25 4.71 13.54 20.32
C SER A 25 5.48 12.90 19.15
N GLN A 26 5.67 11.58 19.17
CA GLN A 26 6.30 10.83 18.08
C GLN A 26 5.49 10.93 16.78
N LEU A 27 4.17 10.95 16.89
CA LEU A 27 3.28 11.18 15.76
C LEU A 27 3.08 12.67 15.43
N LYS A 28 3.98 13.55 15.96
CA LYS A 28 4.02 14.99 15.71
C LYS A 28 2.69 15.72 16.04
N ILE A 29 1.97 15.23 17.04
CA ILE A 29 0.85 15.93 17.67
C ILE A 29 1.40 16.66 18.89
N ARG A 30 1.56 17.98 18.79
CA ARG A 30 2.24 18.80 19.83
C ARG A 30 1.29 19.58 20.71
N ASP A 31 0.17 20.02 20.17
CA ASP A 31 -0.85 20.75 20.91
C ASP A 31 -1.94 19.79 21.40
N PHE A 32 -1.83 19.41 22.66
CA PHE A 32 -2.80 18.52 23.33
C PHE A 32 -4.08 19.24 23.78
N SER A 33 -4.10 20.57 23.73
CA SER A 33 -5.27 21.39 24.06
C SER A 33 -6.19 21.61 22.87
N GLN A 34 -5.69 21.36 21.64
CA GLN A 34 -6.44 21.55 20.41
C GLN A 34 -7.66 20.63 20.35
N HIS A 35 -8.81 21.21 20.11
CA HIS A 35 -10.04 20.45 19.97
C HIS A 35 -10.02 19.59 18.71
N VAL A 36 -10.46 18.33 18.80
CA VAL A 36 -10.44 17.34 17.70
C VAL A 36 -11.11 17.85 16.42
N LYS A 37 -12.14 18.68 16.53
CA LYS A 37 -12.85 19.31 15.39
C LYS A 37 -11.97 20.23 14.54
N HIS A 38 -10.87 20.72 15.09
CA HIS A 38 -9.94 21.64 14.41
C HIS A 38 -8.72 20.93 13.84
N LEU A 39 -8.64 19.59 13.99
CA LEU A 39 -7.56 18.81 13.43
C LEU A 39 -7.75 18.64 11.90
N SER A 40 -6.64 18.68 11.16
CA SER A 40 -6.65 18.27 9.76
C SER A 40 -6.94 16.77 9.64
N GLY A 41 -7.39 16.30 8.46
CA GLY A 41 -7.66 14.88 8.24
C GLY A 41 -6.45 13.97 8.52
N GLY A 42 -5.23 14.42 8.19
CA GLY A 42 -3.99 13.71 8.51
C GLY A 42 -3.68 13.68 10.00
N GLN A 43 -3.91 14.80 10.71
CA GLN A 43 -3.76 14.84 12.17
C GLN A 43 -4.78 13.93 12.87
N LEU A 44 -6.03 13.92 12.39
CA LEU A 44 -7.07 13.07 12.96
C LEU A 44 -6.71 11.59 12.85
N LYS A 45 -6.18 11.15 11.69
CA LYS A 45 -5.74 9.77 11.50
C LYS A 45 -4.55 9.41 12.38
N ARG A 46 -3.60 10.34 12.58
CA ARG A 46 -2.47 10.15 13.51
C ARG A 46 -2.93 10.06 14.96
N VAL A 47 -3.91 10.86 15.37
CA VAL A 47 -4.52 10.76 16.72
C VAL A 47 -5.25 9.43 16.89
N ALA A 48 -5.98 8.96 15.87
CA ALA A 48 -6.63 7.65 15.90
C ALA A 48 -5.61 6.51 16.06
N LEU A 49 -4.51 6.56 15.30
CA LEU A 49 -3.41 5.61 15.44
C LEU A 49 -2.80 5.68 16.84
N ALA A 50 -2.51 6.88 17.36
CA ALA A 50 -1.99 7.05 18.71
C ALA A 50 -2.92 6.41 19.75
N ASN A 51 -4.22 6.67 19.68
CA ASN A 51 -5.21 6.10 20.60
C ASN A 51 -5.17 4.57 20.59
N THR A 52 -5.06 3.96 19.41
CA THR A 52 -4.98 2.50 19.30
C THR A 52 -3.67 1.94 19.88
N LEU A 53 -2.54 2.64 19.70
CA LEU A 53 -1.25 2.21 20.27
C LEU A 53 -1.19 2.41 21.80
N ILE A 54 -1.83 3.45 22.33
CA ILE A 54 -1.89 3.73 23.77
C ILE A 54 -2.66 2.64 24.53
N THR A 55 -3.70 2.07 23.92
CA THR A 55 -4.54 1.03 24.55
C THR A 55 -3.84 -0.33 24.65
N GLU A 56 -2.69 -0.54 24.00
CA GLU A 56 -1.92 -1.80 24.00
C GLU A 56 -2.79 -3.05 23.78
N PRO A 57 -3.50 -3.14 22.64
CA PRO A 57 -4.38 -4.28 22.38
C PRO A 57 -3.57 -5.56 22.13
N ASP A 58 -4.13 -6.72 22.48
CA ASP A 58 -3.53 -8.02 22.14
C ASP A 58 -3.48 -8.28 20.63
N LEU A 59 -4.44 -7.73 19.90
CA LEU A 59 -4.51 -7.76 18.43
C LEU A 59 -4.70 -6.35 17.88
N LEU A 60 -3.75 -5.93 17.06
CA LEU A 60 -3.78 -4.66 16.35
C LEU A 60 -4.12 -4.90 14.88
N ILE A 61 -5.16 -4.23 14.38
CA ILE A 61 -5.55 -4.27 12.97
C ILE A 61 -5.32 -2.89 12.37
N LEU A 62 -4.45 -2.80 11.36
CA LEU A 62 -4.10 -1.55 10.69
C LEU A 62 -4.40 -1.63 9.19
N ASP A 63 -5.07 -0.61 8.68
CA ASP A 63 -5.31 -0.43 7.25
C ASP A 63 -4.56 0.82 6.75
N GLU A 64 -3.58 0.62 5.88
CA GLU A 64 -2.70 1.64 5.30
C GLU A 64 -2.13 2.64 6.34
N PRO A 65 -1.46 2.16 7.40
CA PRO A 65 -1.05 3.04 8.51
C PRO A 65 0.00 4.09 8.12
N THR A 66 0.76 3.87 7.06
CA THR A 66 1.85 4.76 6.61
C THR A 66 1.37 5.94 5.76
N ASN A 67 0.15 5.92 5.22
CA ASN A 67 -0.34 6.92 4.26
C ASN A 67 -0.31 8.39 4.73
N HIS A 68 -0.29 8.64 6.03
CA HIS A 68 -0.32 9.99 6.61
C HIS A 68 0.88 10.28 7.52
N LEU A 69 1.86 9.37 7.49
CA LEU A 69 3.10 9.48 8.21
C LEU A 69 4.20 10.03 7.28
N ASP A 70 5.13 10.75 7.82
CA ASP A 70 6.39 11.05 7.15
C ASP A 70 7.43 9.97 7.53
N LEU A 71 8.63 10.07 6.96
CA LEU A 71 9.66 9.06 7.13
C LEU A 71 10.00 8.81 8.61
N ASP A 72 10.20 9.87 9.38
CA ASP A 72 10.56 9.75 10.82
C ASP A 72 9.47 9.01 11.61
N MET A 73 8.19 9.35 11.34
CA MET A 73 7.06 8.70 11.99
C MET A 73 6.91 7.24 11.56
N THR A 74 7.17 6.95 10.30
CA THR A 74 7.12 5.58 9.75
C THR A 74 8.20 4.71 10.39
N GLU A 75 9.45 5.18 10.45
CA GLU A 75 10.56 4.48 11.08
C GLU A 75 10.31 4.24 12.58
N TRP A 76 9.76 5.23 13.27
CA TRP A 76 9.36 5.07 14.66
C TRP A 76 8.26 4.01 14.84
N LEU A 77 7.24 4.00 13.95
CA LEU A 77 6.16 3.03 14.01
C LEU A 77 6.66 1.60 13.74
N GLU A 78 7.57 1.43 12.75
CA GLU A 78 8.24 0.15 12.51
C GLU A 78 8.92 -0.38 13.78
N GLU A 79 9.70 0.49 14.43
CA GLU A 79 10.42 0.11 15.64
C GLU A 79 9.47 -0.21 16.80
N TYR A 80 8.41 0.59 16.97
CA TYR A 80 7.38 0.36 17.97
C TYR A 80 6.70 -1.01 17.79
N LEU A 81 6.27 -1.33 16.57
CA LEU A 81 5.59 -2.60 16.27
C LEU A 81 6.52 -3.82 16.41
N ARG A 82 7.81 -3.66 16.15
CA ARG A 82 8.79 -4.74 16.31
C ARG A 82 9.16 -5.02 17.76
N ARG A 83 9.20 -4.00 18.61
CA ARG A 83 9.60 -4.13 20.03
C ARG A 83 8.49 -4.63 20.92
N ASN A 84 7.25 -4.38 20.57
CA ASN A 84 6.12 -4.77 21.41
C ASN A 84 5.60 -6.17 21.05
N ASN A 85 5.32 -6.99 22.05
CA ASN A 85 4.72 -8.31 21.88
C ASN A 85 3.22 -8.17 21.63
N LEU A 86 2.84 -7.85 20.40
CA LEU A 86 1.43 -7.75 19.98
C LEU A 86 1.19 -8.58 18.72
N SER A 87 -0.01 -9.07 18.55
CA SER A 87 -0.44 -9.67 17.28
C SER A 87 -0.85 -8.56 16.32
N LEU A 88 -0.31 -8.61 15.10
CA LEU A 88 -0.57 -7.59 14.08
C LEU A 88 -1.21 -8.20 12.84
N LEU A 89 -2.33 -7.63 12.40
CA LEU A 89 -2.89 -7.83 11.07
C LEU A 89 -2.86 -6.50 10.34
N MET A 90 -2.18 -6.44 9.20
CA MET A 90 -1.98 -5.19 8.49
C MET A 90 -2.28 -5.33 7.00
N VAL A 91 -2.92 -4.30 6.45
CA VAL A 91 -3.06 -4.10 5.01
C VAL A 91 -2.23 -2.88 4.64
N THR A 92 -1.31 -3.02 3.67
CA THR A 92 -0.52 -1.89 3.17
C THR A 92 0.06 -2.17 1.78
N HIS A 93 0.32 -1.10 1.04
CA HIS A 93 1.08 -1.11 -0.21
C HIS A 93 2.57 -0.79 -0.01
N ASP A 94 2.97 -0.45 1.20
CA ASP A 94 4.36 -0.15 1.55
C ASP A 94 5.16 -1.45 1.74
N ARG A 95 5.92 -1.80 0.70
CA ARG A 95 6.73 -3.01 0.65
C ARG A 95 7.85 -3.03 1.69
N TYR A 96 8.45 -1.87 1.95
CA TYR A 96 9.54 -1.73 2.91
C TYR A 96 9.03 -1.91 4.34
N PHE A 97 7.86 -1.35 4.62
CA PHE A 97 7.21 -1.52 5.90
C PHE A 97 6.82 -2.99 6.15
N LEU A 98 6.21 -3.66 5.15
CA LEU A 98 5.89 -5.09 5.21
C LEU A 98 7.13 -5.94 5.51
N ASP A 99 8.23 -5.69 4.81
CA ASP A 99 9.45 -6.48 4.91
C ASP A 99 10.11 -6.37 6.29
N ARG A 100 9.94 -5.22 6.95
CA ARG A 100 10.55 -4.94 8.25
C ARG A 100 9.69 -5.37 9.45
N VAL A 101 8.37 -5.36 9.30
CA VAL A 101 7.44 -5.56 10.42
C VAL A 101 6.77 -6.92 10.39
N CYS A 102 6.46 -7.49 9.22
CA CYS A 102 5.70 -8.70 9.09
C CYS A 102 6.60 -9.94 8.89
N SER A 103 6.25 -11.04 9.56
CA SER A 103 6.87 -12.35 9.37
C SER A 103 6.12 -13.26 8.40
N GLU A 104 4.86 -12.94 8.12
CA GLU A 104 3.99 -13.68 7.21
C GLU A 104 3.22 -12.71 6.31
N ILE A 105 3.01 -13.12 5.07
CA ILE A 105 2.23 -12.38 4.08
C ILE A 105 1.05 -13.22 3.63
N VAL A 106 -0.13 -12.62 3.62
CA VAL A 106 -1.37 -13.24 3.13
C VAL A 106 -1.79 -12.52 1.86
N GLU A 107 -1.89 -13.26 0.76
CA GLU A 107 -2.37 -12.76 -0.52
C GLU A 107 -3.79 -13.27 -0.78
N ILE A 108 -4.69 -12.37 -1.15
CA ILE A 108 -6.04 -12.71 -1.60
C ILE A 108 -6.06 -12.55 -3.12
N ASP A 109 -6.15 -13.66 -3.83
CA ASP A 109 -6.17 -13.69 -5.29
C ASP A 109 -7.21 -14.69 -5.81
N ASN A 110 -8.03 -14.28 -6.78
CA ASN A 110 -9.05 -15.14 -7.41
C ASN A 110 -9.95 -15.89 -6.43
N ARG A 111 -10.39 -15.25 -5.33
CA ARG A 111 -11.21 -15.83 -4.24
C ARG A 111 -10.49 -16.93 -3.44
N GLN A 112 -9.20 -17.02 -3.53
CA GLN A 112 -8.36 -17.92 -2.76
C GLN A 112 -7.41 -17.10 -1.87
N ILE A 113 -7.03 -17.72 -0.75
CA ILE A 113 -6.09 -17.13 0.20
C ILE A 113 -4.80 -17.95 0.13
N TYR A 114 -3.69 -17.27 -0.09
CA TYR A 114 -2.35 -17.85 -0.10
C TYR A 114 -1.54 -17.24 1.04
N GLN A 115 -0.90 -18.09 1.81
CA GLN A 115 -0.08 -17.68 2.96
C GLN A 115 1.39 -17.99 2.68
N TYR A 116 2.24 -17.00 2.90
CA TYR A 116 3.68 -17.07 2.69
C TYR A 116 4.39 -16.72 3.99
N LYS A 117 5.17 -17.66 4.53
CA LYS A 117 6.00 -17.46 5.72
C LYS A 117 7.35 -16.94 5.28
N GLY A 118 7.60 -15.67 5.49
CA GLY A 118 8.82 -14.99 5.08
C GLY A 118 8.59 -13.52 4.76
N ASN A 119 9.64 -12.90 4.25
CA ASN A 119 9.64 -11.49 3.87
C ASN A 119 8.98 -11.25 2.50
N TYR A 120 8.89 -9.98 2.11
CA TYR A 120 8.25 -9.58 0.85
C TYR A 120 8.97 -10.14 -0.39
N SER A 121 10.29 -10.23 -0.36
CA SER A 121 11.08 -10.80 -1.45
C SER A 121 10.77 -12.29 -1.65
N TYR A 122 10.67 -13.06 -0.56
CA TYR A 122 10.27 -14.46 -0.59
C TYR A 122 8.84 -14.64 -1.13
N TYR A 123 7.91 -13.77 -0.70
CA TYR A 123 6.55 -13.74 -1.25
C TYR A 123 6.54 -13.55 -2.76
N LEU A 124 7.31 -12.58 -3.29
CA LEU A 124 7.37 -12.31 -4.72
C LEU A 124 7.89 -13.52 -5.51
N GLU A 125 8.95 -14.17 -5.03
CA GLU A 125 9.51 -15.38 -5.64
C GLU A 125 8.47 -16.50 -5.68
N LYS A 126 7.85 -16.80 -4.56
CA LYS A 126 6.84 -17.88 -4.47
C LYS A 126 5.55 -17.57 -5.24
N ARG A 127 5.17 -16.31 -5.28
CA ARG A 127 4.06 -15.87 -6.14
C ARG A 127 4.38 -16.09 -7.61
N GLN A 128 5.59 -15.76 -8.05
CA GLN A 128 6.02 -15.94 -9.42
C GLN A 128 6.05 -17.44 -9.80
N GLU A 129 6.65 -18.29 -8.96
CA GLU A 129 6.66 -19.75 -9.15
C GLU A 129 5.22 -20.30 -9.29
N ARG A 130 4.30 -19.85 -8.44
CA ARG A 130 2.89 -20.26 -8.49
C ARG A 130 2.22 -19.86 -9.81
N ILE A 131 2.45 -18.61 -10.26
CA ILE A 131 1.89 -18.10 -11.51
C ILE A 131 2.42 -18.90 -12.70
N GLU A 132 3.73 -19.17 -12.74
CA GLU A 132 4.37 -19.96 -13.80
C GLU A 132 3.84 -21.40 -13.83
N ALA A 133 3.78 -22.07 -12.69
CA ALA A 133 3.24 -23.42 -12.58
C ALA A 133 1.79 -23.48 -13.11
N LYS A 134 0.97 -22.51 -12.73
CA LYS A 134 -0.43 -22.44 -13.15
C LYS A 134 -0.57 -22.11 -14.64
N THR A 135 0.30 -21.28 -15.18
CA THR A 135 0.35 -20.98 -16.61
C THR A 135 0.65 -22.24 -17.42
N VAL A 136 1.66 -23.02 -17.00
CA VAL A 136 2.02 -24.29 -17.64
C VAL A 136 0.86 -25.31 -17.56
N GLU A 137 0.16 -25.37 -16.42
CA GLU A 137 -1.02 -26.21 -16.23
C GLU A 137 -2.14 -25.85 -17.23
N ILE A 138 -2.45 -24.54 -17.36
CA ILE A 138 -3.46 -24.05 -18.30
C ILE A 138 -3.05 -24.30 -19.74
N GLU A 139 -1.78 -24.15 -20.11
CA GLU A 139 -1.29 -24.44 -21.45
C GLU A 139 -1.42 -25.92 -21.79
N ARG A 140 -1.07 -26.81 -20.86
CA ARG A 140 -1.28 -28.27 -21.01
C ARG A 140 -2.76 -28.60 -21.17
N ALA A 141 -3.61 -28.02 -20.33
CA ALA A 141 -5.05 -28.18 -20.41
C ALA A 141 -5.61 -27.67 -21.75
N ASN A 142 -5.14 -26.54 -22.25
CA ASN A 142 -5.54 -26.01 -23.56
C ASN A 142 -5.14 -26.91 -24.73
N ASN A 143 -3.93 -27.48 -24.70
CA ASN A 143 -3.47 -28.39 -25.74
C ASN A 143 -4.31 -29.69 -25.73
N LEU A 144 -4.57 -30.25 -24.56
CA LEU A 144 -5.42 -31.43 -24.41
C LEU A 144 -6.87 -31.13 -24.82
N TYR A 145 -7.41 -29.97 -24.42
CA TYR A 145 -8.74 -29.52 -24.78
C TYR A 145 -8.93 -29.42 -26.30
N ARG A 146 -7.93 -28.92 -27.03
CA ARG A 146 -8.01 -28.89 -28.52
C ARG A 146 -8.14 -30.28 -29.09
N THR A 147 -7.38 -31.25 -28.60
CA THR A 147 -7.42 -32.63 -29.06
C THR A 147 -8.78 -33.30 -28.74
N GLU A 148 -9.27 -33.13 -27.49
CA GLU A 148 -10.55 -33.67 -27.05
C GLU A 148 -11.73 -32.98 -27.74
N LEU A 149 -11.63 -31.70 -28.08
CA LEU A 149 -12.64 -30.96 -28.84
C LEU A 149 -12.81 -31.53 -30.26
N GLU A 150 -11.72 -31.90 -30.93
CA GLU A 150 -11.79 -32.57 -32.22
C GLU A 150 -12.48 -33.91 -32.10
N TRP A 151 -12.19 -34.68 -31.04
CA TRP A 151 -12.86 -35.93 -30.77
C TRP A 151 -14.36 -35.70 -30.47
N MET A 152 -14.74 -34.72 -29.72
CA MET A 152 -16.12 -34.34 -29.42
C MET A 152 -16.90 -33.94 -30.68
N ARG A 153 -16.25 -33.31 -31.66
CA ARG A 153 -16.87 -32.92 -32.93
C ARG A 153 -17.08 -34.08 -33.92
N ARG A 154 -16.32 -35.17 -33.78
CA ARG A 154 -16.52 -36.37 -34.63
C ARG A 154 -17.82 -37.09 -34.24
N MET A 155 -18.61 -37.47 -35.26
CA MET A 155 -19.80 -38.26 -35.02
C MET A 155 -19.41 -39.68 -34.59
N PRO A 156 -20.18 -40.33 -33.66
CA PRO A 156 -19.95 -41.72 -33.31
C PRO A 156 -20.14 -42.60 -34.54
N GLN A 157 -19.23 -43.55 -34.77
CA GLN A 157 -19.38 -44.54 -35.82
C GLN A 157 -20.53 -45.50 -35.45
N ALA A 158 -21.47 -45.70 -36.39
CA ALA A 158 -22.58 -46.62 -36.43
C ALA A 158 -22.95 -47.31 -35.07
N ARG A 159 -24.07 -46.91 -34.44
CA ARG A 159 -24.67 -47.48 -33.22
C ARG A 159 -23.85 -47.37 -31.90
N GLY A 160 -22.76 -46.64 -31.88
CA GLY A 160 -21.99 -46.40 -30.66
C GLY A 160 -22.40 -45.10 -29.97
N HIS A 161 -22.53 -45.11 -28.64
CA HIS A 161 -22.60 -43.90 -27.83
C HIS A 161 -21.18 -43.46 -27.44
N LYS A 162 -20.95 -42.16 -27.38
CA LYS A 162 -19.71 -41.65 -26.80
C LYS A 162 -19.62 -42.08 -25.32
N ALA A 163 -18.43 -42.45 -24.88
CA ALA A 163 -18.22 -42.84 -23.50
C ALA A 163 -18.50 -41.64 -22.57
N ARG A 164 -19.55 -41.75 -21.76
CA ARG A 164 -20.01 -40.68 -20.84
C ARG A 164 -18.87 -40.16 -19.94
N TYR A 165 -18.04 -41.05 -19.42
CA TYR A 165 -16.86 -40.70 -18.67
C TYR A 165 -15.93 -39.69 -19.39
N ARG A 166 -15.73 -39.89 -20.72
CA ARG A 166 -14.86 -39.02 -21.50
C ARG A 166 -15.52 -37.66 -21.80
N GLU A 167 -16.85 -37.64 -21.92
CA GLU A 167 -17.61 -36.39 -22.03
C GLU A 167 -17.53 -35.59 -20.73
N ASP A 168 -17.71 -36.24 -19.58
CA ASP A 168 -17.57 -35.58 -18.27
C ASP A 168 -16.14 -35.03 -18.07
N ALA A 169 -15.12 -35.80 -18.40
CA ALA A 169 -13.71 -35.37 -18.35
C ALA A 169 -13.43 -34.17 -19.29
N PHE A 170 -14.05 -34.13 -20.48
CA PHE A 170 -13.96 -33.01 -21.40
C PHE A 170 -14.50 -31.70 -20.78
N TYR A 171 -15.64 -31.74 -20.11
CA TYR A 171 -16.21 -30.54 -19.47
C TYR A 171 -15.39 -30.05 -18.28
N GLU A 172 -14.77 -30.95 -17.52
CA GLU A 172 -13.83 -30.53 -16.46
C GLU A 172 -12.56 -29.91 -17.05
N LEU A 173 -12.03 -30.50 -18.13
CA LEU A 173 -10.89 -29.96 -18.85
C LEU A 173 -11.18 -28.56 -19.46
N GLU A 174 -12.40 -28.39 -19.99
CA GLU A 174 -12.85 -27.09 -20.51
C GLU A 174 -12.85 -25.99 -19.45
N LYS A 175 -13.28 -26.32 -18.23
CA LYS A 175 -13.26 -25.35 -17.11
C LYS A 175 -11.85 -24.88 -16.80
N VAL A 176 -10.88 -25.78 -16.81
CA VAL A 176 -9.46 -25.43 -16.56
C VAL A 176 -8.89 -24.65 -17.73
N ALA A 177 -9.10 -25.09 -18.97
CA ALA A 177 -8.60 -24.46 -20.18
C ALA A 177 -9.14 -23.03 -20.40
N LYS A 178 -10.37 -22.76 -19.95
CA LYS A 178 -11.00 -21.43 -20.02
C LYS A 178 -10.61 -20.48 -18.89
N GLN A 179 -9.84 -20.93 -17.91
CA GLN A 179 -9.32 -20.03 -16.87
C GLN A 179 -8.36 -19.02 -17.53
N ARG A 180 -8.73 -17.75 -17.50
CA ARG A 180 -7.83 -16.67 -17.92
C ARG A 180 -7.15 -16.11 -16.67
N PHE A 181 -5.84 -16.18 -16.63
CA PHE A 181 -5.05 -15.33 -15.75
C PHE A 181 -5.04 -13.93 -16.35
N ASN A 182 -5.77 -13.01 -15.75
CA ASN A 182 -5.65 -11.60 -16.05
C ASN A 182 -4.33 -11.10 -15.46
N ASN A 183 -3.25 -11.32 -16.18
CA ASN A 183 -2.01 -10.56 -15.98
C ASN A 183 -2.15 -9.27 -16.80
N ASP A 184 -3.13 -8.43 -16.44
CA ASP A 184 -3.31 -7.13 -17.09
C ASP A 184 -2.17 -6.20 -16.63
N ASN A 185 -1.02 -6.38 -17.24
CA ASN A 185 -0.04 -5.31 -17.34
C ASN A 185 -0.69 -4.23 -18.21
N VAL A 186 -1.29 -3.24 -17.57
CA VAL A 186 -1.83 -2.05 -18.24
C VAL A 186 -0.64 -1.37 -18.94
N LYS A 187 -0.50 -1.60 -20.23
CA LYS A 187 0.41 -0.82 -21.08
C LYS A 187 -0.27 0.52 -21.30
N LEU A 188 0.16 1.52 -20.57
CA LEU A 188 -0.20 2.91 -20.82
C LEU A 188 0.57 3.39 -22.06
N ASP A 189 -0.01 3.24 -23.24
CA ASP A 189 0.47 3.89 -24.45
C ASP A 189 0.08 5.37 -24.40
N VAL A 190 0.94 6.18 -23.81
CA VAL A 190 0.81 7.64 -23.85
C VAL A 190 1.41 8.11 -25.17
N LYS A 191 0.57 8.57 -26.10
CA LYS A 191 1.04 9.30 -27.29
C LYS A 191 1.63 10.63 -26.82
N ALA A 192 2.96 10.69 -26.70
CA ALA A 192 3.67 11.92 -26.40
C ALA A 192 3.62 12.83 -27.63
N SER A 193 2.98 13.99 -27.53
CA SER A 193 3.16 15.11 -28.46
C SER A 193 4.62 15.59 -28.39
N TYR A 194 5.14 16.11 -29.50
CA TYR A 194 6.51 16.63 -29.57
C TYR A 194 6.63 17.86 -28.67
N ILE A 195 7.27 17.68 -27.50
CA ILE A 195 7.63 18.75 -26.57
C ILE A 195 9.13 18.99 -26.74
N GLY A 196 9.57 20.25 -26.80
CA GLY A 196 10.99 20.62 -26.90
C GLY A 196 11.86 20.03 -25.79
N SER A 197 13.16 20.33 -25.78
CA SER A 197 14.12 19.81 -24.79
C SER A 197 13.86 20.33 -23.37
N LYS A 198 13.33 21.56 -23.23
CA LYS A 198 12.85 22.15 -21.97
C LYS A 198 11.33 21.92 -21.84
N ILE A 199 10.87 21.47 -20.67
CA ILE A 199 9.44 21.32 -20.39
C ILE A 199 8.91 22.62 -19.78
N PHE A 200 9.55 23.10 -18.74
CA PHE A 200 9.29 24.40 -18.11
C PHE A 200 10.51 24.86 -17.33
N GLU A 201 10.55 26.13 -17.02
CA GLU A 201 11.61 26.80 -16.30
C GLU A 201 10.99 27.54 -15.11
N ALA A 202 11.56 27.32 -13.94
CA ALA A 202 11.29 28.08 -12.73
C ALA A 202 12.46 29.04 -12.54
N ASP A 203 12.19 30.31 -12.37
CA ASP A 203 13.22 31.34 -12.22
C ASP A 203 12.87 32.21 -11.02
N HIS A 204 13.76 32.23 -10.03
CA HIS A 204 13.64 33.00 -8.81
C HIS A 204 12.27 32.91 -8.12
N LEU A 205 11.73 31.69 -7.95
CA LEU A 205 10.44 31.49 -7.31
C LEU A 205 10.51 31.66 -5.80
N TYR A 206 9.57 32.42 -5.26
CA TYR A 206 9.35 32.61 -3.83
C TYR A 206 7.94 32.21 -3.45
N LYS A 207 7.78 31.54 -2.32
CA LYS A 207 6.47 31.23 -1.72
C LYS A 207 6.56 31.10 -0.22
N SER A 208 5.70 31.84 0.48
CA SER A 208 5.56 31.74 1.93
C SER A 208 4.10 31.76 2.36
N PHE A 209 3.82 31.17 3.53
CA PHE A 209 2.54 31.27 4.22
C PHE A 209 2.81 31.79 5.65
N GLY A 210 2.56 33.08 5.86
CA GLY A 210 2.95 33.75 7.11
C GLY A 210 4.46 33.65 7.32
N ASP A 211 4.88 33.09 8.46
CA ASP A 211 6.30 32.91 8.79
C ASP A 211 6.95 31.67 8.14
N LEU A 212 6.15 30.81 7.52
CA LEU A 212 6.64 29.58 6.91
C LEU A 212 7.08 29.85 5.47
N LYS A 213 8.38 29.92 5.22
CA LYS A 213 8.95 29.95 3.87
C LYS A 213 8.92 28.54 3.26
N ILE A 214 8.34 28.39 2.08
CA ILE A 214 8.27 27.12 1.31
C ILE A 214 9.30 27.13 0.19
N LEU A 215 9.36 28.21 -0.56
CA LEU A 215 10.36 28.45 -1.60
C LEU A 215 11.07 29.77 -1.28
N ASP A 216 12.38 29.76 -1.40
CA ASP A 216 13.25 30.92 -1.19
C ASP A 216 14.29 30.91 -2.31
N ASP A 217 14.07 31.73 -3.32
CA ASP A 217 14.97 31.87 -4.49
C ASP A 217 15.17 30.54 -5.28
N PHE A 218 14.06 29.83 -5.55
CA PHE A 218 14.15 28.57 -6.26
C PHE A 218 14.20 28.79 -7.77
N SER A 219 15.30 28.36 -8.40
CA SER A 219 15.48 28.38 -9.85
C SER A 219 15.86 27.00 -10.34
N TYR A 220 15.13 26.50 -11.36
CA TYR A 220 15.37 25.19 -11.94
C TYR A 220 14.80 25.06 -13.35
N ILE A 221 15.53 24.38 -14.24
CA ILE A 221 15.11 24.07 -15.60
C ILE A 221 14.76 22.60 -15.68
N PHE A 222 13.48 22.30 -15.86
CA PHE A 222 12.98 20.93 -16.01
C PHE A 222 13.16 20.44 -17.45
N SER A 223 14.00 19.43 -17.59
CA SER A 223 14.36 18.88 -18.90
C SER A 223 13.45 17.71 -19.30
N ARG A 224 13.38 17.46 -20.61
CA ARG A 224 12.63 16.32 -21.11
C ARG A 224 13.25 15.00 -20.63
N TYR A 225 12.39 14.03 -20.22
CA TYR A 225 12.75 12.73 -19.66
C TYR A 225 13.43 12.75 -18.29
N GLU A 226 13.57 13.92 -17.70
CA GLU A 226 14.04 14.03 -16.32
C GLU A 226 13.03 13.41 -15.35
N LYS A 227 13.54 12.71 -14.33
CA LYS A 227 12.76 12.13 -13.24
C LYS A 227 13.26 12.69 -11.93
N MET A 228 12.48 13.59 -11.34
CA MET A 228 12.82 14.26 -10.07
C MET A 228 11.96 13.73 -8.94
N GLY A 229 12.57 13.36 -7.83
CA GLY A 229 11.90 13.01 -6.58
C GLY A 229 11.91 14.18 -5.60
N ILE A 230 10.75 14.51 -5.04
CA ILE A 230 10.62 15.54 -3.99
C ILE A 230 10.43 14.85 -2.66
N VAL A 231 11.38 15.04 -1.74
CA VAL A 231 11.38 14.46 -0.40
C VAL A 231 11.30 15.56 0.67
N GLY A 232 10.81 15.21 1.83
CA GLY A 232 10.73 16.12 2.99
C GLY A 232 9.57 15.74 3.92
N ASN A 233 9.59 16.30 5.13
CA ASN A 233 8.58 16.03 6.16
C ASN A 233 7.18 16.55 5.77
N ASN A 234 6.15 16.11 6.49
CA ASN A 234 4.80 16.61 6.28
C ASN A 234 4.71 18.10 6.67
N GLY A 235 4.01 18.89 5.85
CA GLY A 235 3.87 20.34 6.06
C GLY A 235 4.99 21.20 5.48
N THR A 236 6.04 20.63 4.87
CA THR A 236 7.15 21.41 4.28
C THR A 236 6.84 22.06 2.92
N GLY A 237 5.60 21.91 2.42
CA GLY A 237 5.20 22.57 1.19
C GLY A 237 5.34 21.76 -0.11
N LYS A 238 5.64 20.45 -0.05
CA LYS A 238 5.77 19.58 -1.24
C LYS A 238 4.58 19.70 -2.20
N SER A 239 3.37 19.59 -1.67
CA SER A 239 2.13 19.69 -2.47
C SER A 239 1.90 21.11 -3.00
N THR A 240 2.32 22.14 -2.25
CA THR A 240 2.25 23.54 -2.68
C THR A 240 3.20 23.78 -3.85
N PHE A 241 4.42 23.25 -3.77
CA PHE A 241 5.38 23.32 -4.87
C PHE A 241 4.84 22.70 -6.15
N ILE A 242 4.28 21.50 -6.07
CA ILE A 242 3.65 20.85 -7.23
C ILE A 242 2.47 21.68 -7.77
N LYS A 243 1.63 22.27 -6.90
CA LYS A 243 0.51 23.13 -7.33
C LYS A 243 1.00 24.40 -8.05
N ILE A 244 2.11 24.98 -7.62
CA ILE A 244 2.73 26.13 -8.30
C ILE A 244 3.18 25.71 -9.70
N LEU A 245 3.88 24.58 -9.83
CA LEU A 245 4.33 24.06 -11.12
C LEU A 245 3.17 23.72 -12.07
N MET A 246 2.02 23.31 -11.53
CA MET A 246 0.79 23.07 -12.30
C MET A 246 -0.02 24.34 -12.59
N GLY A 247 0.38 25.49 -12.10
CA GLY A 247 -0.35 26.75 -12.22
C GLY A 247 -1.66 26.81 -11.40
N LEU A 248 -1.83 25.90 -10.42
CA LEU A 248 -3.00 25.85 -9.52
C LEU A 248 -2.84 26.76 -8.30
N GLU A 249 -1.62 27.16 -8.00
CA GLU A 249 -1.25 28.08 -6.92
C GLU A 249 -0.28 29.11 -7.49
N GLN A 250 -0.43 30.37 -7.09
CA GLN A 250 0.49 31.43 -7.54
C GLN A 250 1.71 31.49 -6.61
N ALA A 251 2.90 31.63 -7.19
CA ALA A 251 4.07 32.03 -6.44
C ALA A 251 3.91 33.49 -5.94
N ASP A 252 4.67 33.86 -4.92
CA ASP A 252 4.63 35.24 -4.40
C ASP A 252 5.44 36.19 -5.31
N SER A 253 6.47 35.64 -5.98
CA SER A 253 7.23 36.27 -7.06
C SER A 253 7.92 35.22 -7.89
#